data_2c7d294b0e1299bc158ffbf6900db230
#
_entry.id   2c7d294b0e1299bc158ffbf6900db230
#
_cell.length_a   1.000
_cell.length_b   1.000
_cell.length_c   1.000
_cell.angle_alpha   90.00
_cell.angle_beta   90.00
_cell.angle_gamma   90.00
#
_symmetry.space_group_name_H-M   'P 1'
#
loop_
_entity.id
_entity.type
_entity.pdbx_description
1 polymer ?
#
loop_
_entity_poly.entity_id
_entity_poly.type
_entity_poly.pdbx_seq_one_letter_code
_entity_poly.pdbx_strand_id
1 'polypeptide(L)'
;MVNVIGEKEKSQAEDVPQDESQNATQASEQRIHERFRINSKAFIRLSDGGIVQGQAVDISMGGVYIEYGASADEGKVFELAFDLAFTHEFQRVLVKGRVVRCVVIGSRGLFGLAFVFTEFAKETDEILEKYIKLRKQQI
;
A
#
# COMPACT_ATOMS: atom_id res chain seq x y z
N MET A 1 -3.72 -14.36 15.93
CA MET A 1 -3.51 -13.65 15.67
C MET A 1 -3.56 -13.19 15.51
N VAL A 2 -3.91 -13.26 15.10
CA VAL A 2 -3.83 -12.50 14.74
C VAL A 2 -4.16 -12.04 14.55
N ASN A 3 -4.46 -12.08 13.97
CA ASN A 3 -4.57 -11.30 13.64
C ASN A 3 -4.99 -10.73 13.57
N VAL A 4 -5.20 -10.73 13.20
CA VAL A 4 -5.40 -9.90 12.96
C VAL A 4 -5.81 -9.39 12.92
N ILE A 5 -5.79 -9.48 12.69
CA ILE A 5 -5.92 -8.74 12.52
C ILE A 5 -6.13 -8.58 12.76
N GLY A 6 -6.41 -9.04 12.95
CA GLY A 6 -6.26 -8.81 12.92
C GLY A 6 -6.58 -8.86 13.44
N GLU A 7 -6.56 -9.23 13.33
CA GLU A 7 -6.58 -9.20 13.66
C GLU A 7 -6.80 -9.03 14.21
N LYS A 8 -6.97 -9.40 14.34
CA LYS A 8 -6.90 -9.22 14.70
C LYS A 8 -7.04 -8.91 15.02
N GLU A 9 -7.24 -9.11 14.90
CA GLU A 9 -7.17 -8.78 14.99
C GLU A 9 -7.42 -8.45 15.41
N LYS A 10 -7.54 -8.61 15.53
CA LYS A 10 -7.55 -8.32 15.70
C LYS A 10 -7.63 -7.84 15.92
N SER A 11 -7.92 -8.13 15.98
CA SER A 11 -7.86 -7.67 15.94
C SER A 11 -8.05 -7.34 16.23
N GLN A 12 -8.05 -7.29 16.25
CA GLN A 12 -8.29 -6.84 16.24
C GLN A 12 -8.55 -6.52 16.27
N ALA A 13 -8.93 -6.76 16.24
CA ALA A 13 -9.09 -6.39 16.01
C ALA A 13 -9.39 -6.29 16.34
N GLU A 14 -9.28 -6.23 16.23
CA GLU A 14 -9.67 -5.87 16.11
C GLU A 14 -10.11 -5.97 16.30
N ASP A 15 -10.33 -6.57 16.45
CA ASP A 15 -10.72 -6.50 16.26
C ASP A 15 -11.27 -6.63 16.42
N VAL A 16 -11.70 -6.94 16.37
CA VAL A 16 -12.17 -6.82 15.97
C VAL A 16 -12.67 -7.23 16.14
N PRO A 17 -13.31 -7.45 15.90
CA PRO A 17 -13.65 -7.59 15.63
C PRO A 17 -13.69 -8.00 15.69
N GLN A 18 -13.94 -8.29 15.20
CA GLN A 18 -13.88 -8.36 14.76
C GLN A 18 -14.12 -8.63 14.56
N ASP A 19 -14.58 -9.09 14.34
CA ASP A 19 -14.79 -9.07 13.84
C ASP A 19 -15.32 -9.15 13.62
N GLU A 20 -15.50 -9.59 13.46
CA GLU A 20 -15.93 -9.29 12.72
C GLU A 20 -16.00 -8.26 12.67
N SER A 21 -15.73 -8.07 12.95
CA SER A 21 -15.69 -6.79 12.59
C SER A 21 -14.41 -6.18 12.18
N GLN A 22 -13.30 -6.71 12.29
CA GLN A 22 -12.08 -6.23 11.71
C GLN A 22 -12.03 -6.41 10.25
N ASN A 23 -12.57 -7.48 9.75
CA ASN A 23 -12.71 -7.71 8.32
C ASN A 23 -13.68 -6.73 7.71
N ALA A 24 -14.67 -6.31 8.47
CA ALA A 24 -15.62 -5.32 7.98
C ALA A 24 -14.96 -3.98 7.71
N THR A 25 -13.98 -3.59 8.53
CA THR A 25 -13.27 -2.34 8.33
C THR A 25 -12.45 -2.36 7.05
N GLN A 26 -11.76 -3.46 6.81
CA GLN A 26 -10.97 -3.58 5.59
C GLN A 26 -11.83 -3.59 4.35
N ALA A 27 -12.96 -4.26 4.42
CA ALA A 27 -13.88 -4.27 3.28
C ALA A 27 -14.44 -2.88 3.01
N SER A 28 -14.70 -2.11 4.06
CA SER A 28 -15.19 -0.74 3.89
C SER A 28 -14.15 0.15 3.23
N GLU A 29 -12.88 0.01 3.61
CA GLU A 29 -11.83 0.78 2.98
C GLU A 29 -11.70 0.45 1.50
N GLN A 30 -11.81 -0.81 1.14
CA GLN A 30 -11.73 -1.21 -0.25
C GLN A 30 -12.89 -0.66 -1.06
N ARG A 31 -14.07 -0.53 -0.47
CA ARG A 31 -15.21 0.06 -1.16
C ARG A 31 -15.09 1.57 -1.29
N ILE A 32 -14.43 2.24 -0.33
CA ILE A 32 -14.25 3.67 -0.38
C ILE A 32 -13.23 4.05 -1.45
N HIS A 33 -12.16 3.26 -1.56
CA HIS A 33 -11.08 3.56 -2.48
C HIS A 33 -10.94 2.45 -3.51
N GLU A 34 -11.30 2.76 -4.73
CA GLU A 34 -11.16 1.83 -5.84
C GLU A 34 -9.67 1.55 -6.10
N ARG A 35 -9.34 0.28 -6.37
CA ARG A 35 -7.97 -0.14 -6.60
C ARG A 35 -7.74 -0.38 -8.07
N PHE A 36 -6.54 -0.05 -8.52
CA PHE A 36 -6.13 -0.23 -9.91
C PHE A 36 -4.84 -1.02 -9.97
N ARG A 37 -4.79 -1.96 -10.90
CA ARG A 37 -3.56 -2.73 -11.13
C ARG A 37 -2.54 -1.82 -11.78
N ILE A 38 -1.30 -1.90 -11.29
CA ILE A 38 -0.18 -1.17 -11.88
C ILE A 38 1.01 -2.11 -11.97
N ASN A 39 2.08 -1.65 -12.61
CA ASN A 39 3.30 -2.42 -12.73
C ASN A 39 4.43 -1.40 -12.71
N SER A 40 4.84 -1.01 -11.53
CA SER A 40 5.72 0.12 -11.36
C SER A 40 6.79 -0.18 -10.33
N LYS A 41 8.00 0.30 -10.57
CA LYS A 41 9.04 0.21 -9.56
C LYS A 41 8.65 1.04 -8.36
N ALA A 42 8.90 0.50 -7.18
CA ALA A 42 8.67 1.21 -5.95
C ALA A 42 9.93 1.18 -5.11
N PHE A 43 10.25 2.28 -4.48
CA PHE A 43 11.44 2.39 -3.66
C PHE A 43 11.00 2.61 -2.22
N ILE A 44 11.65 1.90 -1.30
CA ILE A 44 11.34 1.95 0.12
C ILE A 44 12.59 2.40 0.84
N ARG A 45 12.50 3.47 1.62
CA ARG A 45 13.63 3.95 2.41
C ARG A 45 13.61 3.25 3.76
N LEU A 46 14.71 2.57 4.08
CA LEU A 46 14.85 1.87 5.34
C LEU A 46 15.29 2.83 6.44
N SER A 47 15.14 2.40 7.69
CA SER A 47 15.47 3.25 8.83
C SER A 47 16.94 3.62 8.91
N ASP A 48 17.82 2.80 8.32
CA ASP A 48 19.27 3.12 8.29
C ASP A 48 19.63 4.06 7.14
N GLY A 49 18.64 4.53 6.37
CA GLY A 49 18.88 5.41 5.24
C GLY A 49 19.04 4.70 3.92
N GLY A 50 19.16 3.38 3.91
CA GLY A 50 19.27 2.61 2.68
C GLY A 50 17.96 2.63 1.91
N ILE A 51 18.06 2.45 0.59
CA ILE A 51 16.89 2.41 -0.27
C ILE A 51 16.85 1.06 -0.96
N VAL A 52 15.72 0.39 -0.89
CA VAL A 52 15.53 -0.90 -1.56
C VAL A 52 14.42 -0.77 -2.58
N GLN A 53 14.42 -1.67 -3.55
CA GLN A 53 13.45 -1.63 -4.65
C GLN A 53 12.48 -2.79 -4.54
N GLY A 54 11.20 -2.50 -4.70
CA GLY A 54 10.16 -3.50 -4.84
C GLY A 54 9.33 -3.20 -6.07
N GLN A 55 8.21 -3.90 -6.19
CA GLN A 55 7.31 -3.76 -7.33
C GLN A 55 5.92 -3.39 -6.81
N ALA A 56 5.44 -2.23 -7.22
CA ALA A 56 4.08 -1.82 -6.88
C ALA A 56 3.13 -2.50 -7.85
N VAL A 57 2.14 -3.21 -7.33
CA VAL A 57 1.24 -4.00 -8.15
C VAL A 57 -0.21 -3.54 -8.10
N ASP A 58 -0.62 -2.80 -7.10
CA ASP A 58 -1.91 -2.12 -7.16
C ASP A 58 -1.87 -0.86 -6.32
N ILE A 59 -2.76 0.07 -6.63
CA ILE A 59 -2.79 1.38 -5.99
C ILE A 59 -4.21 1.89 -5.88
N SER A 60 -4.46 2.65 -4.82
CA SER A 60 -5.71 3.38 -4.63
C SER A 60 -5.37 4.75 -4.05
N MET A 61 -6.38 5.59 -3.81
CA MET A 61 -6.15 6.86 -3.12
C MET A 61 -5.67 6.66 -1.69
N GLY A 62 -5.95 5.51 -1.09
CA GLY A 62 -5.60 5.27 0.32
C GLY A 62 -4.33 4.49 0.55
N GLY A 63 -3.79 3.81 -0.46
CA GLY A 63 -2.63 2.97 -0.23
C GLY A 63 -2.08 2.30 -1.46
N VAL A 64 -1.03 1.52 -1.26
CA VAL A 64 -0.33 0.82 -2.34
C VAL A 64 0.08 -0.56 -1.84
N TYR A 65 0.06 -1.54 -2.72
CA TYR A 65 0.53 -2.89 -2.42
C TYR A 65 1.84 -3.10 -3.16
N ILE A 66 2.88 -3.46 -2.43
CA ILE A 66 4.24 -3.61 -2.98
C ILE A 66 4.76 -5.00 -2.69
N GLU A 67 5.29 -5.67 -3.72
CA GLU A 67 5.99 -6.94 -3.56
C GLU A 67 7.47 -6.66 -3.37
N TYR A 68 8.06 -7.31 -2.37
CA TYR A 68 9.44 -7.05 -2.00
C TYR A 68 10.07 -8.31 -1.41
N GLY A 69 11.39 -8.37 -1.41
CA GLY A 69 12.14 -9.55 -1.00
C GLY A 69 12.32 -9.74 0.51
N ALA A 70 11.75 -8.91 1.33
CA ALA A 70 11.85 -9.05 2.79
C ALA A 70 10.55 -8.66 3.44
N SER A 71 10.31 -9.20 4.64
CA SER A 71 9.13 -8.88 5.40
C SER A 71 9.30 -7.53 6.11
N ALA A 72 8.18 -6.97 6.55
CA ALA A 72 8.17 -5.76 7.36
C ALA A 72 7.08 -5.90 8.41
N ASP A 73 7.33 -5.32 9.58
CA ASP A 73 6.39 -5.43 10.70
C ASP A 73 5.21 -4.50 10.48
N GLU A 74 4.03 -5.00 10.83
CA GLU A 74 2.82 -4.19 10.78
C GLU A 74 2.97 -3.00 11.73
N GLY A 75 2.47 -1.86 11.29
CA GLY A 75 2.56 -0.62 12.05
C GLY A 75 3.78 0.22 11.72
N LYS A 76 4.77 -0.35 11.05
CA LYS A 76 5.98 0.39 10.73
C LYS A 76 5.72 1.36 9.58
N VAL A 77 6.34 2.54 9.65
CA VAL A 77 6.16 3.58 8.64
C VAL A 77 7.44 3.71 7.83
N PHE A 78 7.30 3.75 6.51
CA PHE A 78 8.42 3.91 5.59
C PHE A 78 8.14 5.05 4.64
N GLU A 79 9.20 5.68 4.15
CA GLU A 79 9.08 6.61 3.03
C GLU A 79 9.10 5.81 1.74
N LEU A 80 8.14 6.07 0.89
CA LEU A 80 7.95 5.35 -0.36
C LEU A 80 8.04 6.30 -1.54
N ALA A 81 8.57 5.80 -2.65
CA ALA A 81 8.57 6.52 -3.90
C ALA A 81 8.17 5.56 -5.00
N PHE A 82 7.25 5.95 -5.86
CA PHE A 82 6.88 5.12 -7.00
C PHE A 82 6.47 6.01 -8.16
N ASP A 83 6.65 5.50 -9.37
CA ASP A 83 6.39 6.24 -10.58
C ASP A 83 5.07 5.80 -11.18
N LEU A 84 4.24 6.75 -11.56
CA LEU A 84 2.96 6.49 -12.20
C LEU A 84 3.04 6.90 -13.66
N ALA A 85 2.53 6.03 -14.54
CA ALA A 85 2.61 6.24 -15.99
C ALA A 85 1.44 7.09 -16.46
N PHE A 86 1.73 8.25 -17.01
CA PHE A 86 0.77 9.09 -17.69
C PHE A 86 0.98 8.93 -19.19
N THR A 87 0.17 9.60 -19.99
CA THR A 87 0.17 9.41 -21.44
C THR A 87 1.55 9.60 -22.06
N HIS A 88 2.29 10.63 -21.63
CA HIS A 88 3.57 10.96 -22.25
C HIS A 88 4.74 10.98 -21.28
N GLU A 89 4.52 10.65 -20.02
CA GLU A 89 5.57 10.77 -19.03
C GLU A 89 5.25 9.95 -17.80
N PHE A 90 6.26 9.73 -16.97
CA PHE A 90 6.08 9.19 -15.63
C PHE A 90 6.16 10.34 -14.64
N GLN A 91 5.35 10.28 -13.59
CA GLN A 91 5.43 11.24 -12.50
C GLN A 91 5.59 10.49 -11.20
N ARG A 92 6.46 11.00 -10.34
CA ARG A 92 6.83 10.31 -9.11
C ARG A 92 6.01 10.79 -7.93
N VAL A 93 5.48 9.84 -7.17
CA VAL A 93 4.78 10.10 -5.92
C VAL A 93 5.74 9.79 -4.78
N LEU A 94 5.83 10.71 -3.82
CA LEU A 94 6.62 10.55 -2.61
C LEU A 94 5.67 10.61 -1.44
N VAL A 95 5.65 9.54 -0.64
CA VAL A 95 4.62 9.42 0.40
C VAL A 95 5.14 8.54 1.52
N LYS A 96 4.71 8.81 2.74
CA LYS A 96 4.94 7.90 3.86
C LYS A 96 3.78 6.92 3.93
N GLY A 97 4.12 5.65 4.12
CA GLY A 97 3.12 4.60 4.23
C GLY A 97 3.37 3.75 5.45
N ARG A 98 2.27 3.35 6.11
CA ARG A 98 2.34 2.44 7.25
C ARG A 98 1.95 1.05 6.78
N VAL A 99 2.76 0.06 7.16
CA VAL A 99 2.46 -1.34 6.84
C VAL A 99 1.24 -1.78 7.65
N VAL A 100 0.19 -2.20 6.95
CA VAL A 100 -1.01 -2.72 7.61
C VAL A 100 -1.15 -4.22 7.42
N ARG A 101 -0.37 -4.81 6.50
CA ARG A 101 -0.38 -6.24 6.31
C ARG A 101 0.89 -6.66 5.59
N CYS A 102 1.42 -7.83 5.96
CA CYS A 102 2.56 -8.44 5.30
C CYS A 102 2.23 -9.91 5.06
N VAL A 103 2.28 -10.37 3.82
CA VAL A 103 1.94 -11.75 3.47
C VAL A 103 3.09 -12.37 2.68
N VAL A 104 3.24 -13.68 2.83
CA VAL A 104 4.22 -14.44 2.05
C VAL A 104 3.62 -14.73 0.68
N ILE A 105 4.38 -14.52 -0.38
CA ILE A 105 3.92 -14.76 -1.73
C ILE A 105 4.57 -16.05 -2.26
N GLY A 106 3.84 -17.16 -2.14
CA GLY A 106 4.24 -18.44 -2.69
C GLY A 106 5.63 -18.86 -2.28
N SER A 107 6.36 -19.49 -3.19
CA SER A 107 7.69 -20.03 -2.94
C SER A 107 8.80 -19.15 -3.50
N ARG A 108 8.49 -17.93 -3.93
CA ARG A 108 9.49 -17.10 -4.63
C ARG A 108 10.35 -16.24 -3.70
N GLY A 109 10.16 -16.37 -2.38
CA GLY A 109 10.93 -15.56 -1.44
C GLY A 109 10.49 -14.10 -1.44
N LEU A 110 9.26 -13.85 -1.85
CA LEU A 110 8.70 -12.50 -1.88
C LEU A 110 7.65 -12.32 -0.81
N PHE A 111 7.46 -11.07 -0.42
CA PHE A 111 6.43 -10.68 0.53
C PHE A 111 5.58 -9.59 -0.10
N GLY A 112 4.29 -9.64 0.18
CA GLY A 112 3.38 -8.58 -0.22
C GLY A 112 3.16 -7.66 0.95
N LEU A 113 3.49 -6.39 0.77
CA LEU A 113 3.38 -5.37 1.82
C LEU A 113 2.25 -4.43 1.44
N ALA A 114 1.21 -4.40 2.27
CA ALA A 114 0.11 -3.47 2.06
C ALA A 114 0.37 -2.24 2.92
N PHE A 115 0.44 -1.08 2.26
CA PHE A 115 0.67 0.20 2.92
C PHE A 115 -0.57 1.07 2.86
N VAL A 116 -0.85 1.76 3.95
CA VAL A 116 -1.82 2.84 3.99
C VAL A 116 -1.03 4.15 4.00
N PHE A 117 -1.40 5.08 3.14
CA PHE A 117 -0.69 6.36 3.06
C PHE A 117 -0.99 7.19 4.30
N THR A 118 0.06 7.77 4.88
CA THR A 118 -0.08 8.60 6.08
C THR A 118 0.24 10.06 5.82
N GLU A 119 1.21 10.33 4.93
CA GLU A 119 1.60 11.72 4.70
C GLU A 119 2.26 11.81 3.32
N PHE A 120 1.72 12.64 2.44
CA PHE A 120 2.32 12.87 1.13
C PHE A 120 3.35 13.99 1.21
N ALA A 121 4.43 13.86 0.45
CA ALA A 121 5.33 14.98 0.20
C ALA A 121 4.55 16.03 -0.60
N LYS A 122 4.97 17.27 -0.47
CA LYS A 122 4.26 18.41 -1.04
C LYS A 122 3.89 18.19 -2.50
N GLU A 123 2.62 18.33 -2.80
CA GLU A 123 2.05 18.27 -4.16
C GLU A 123 1.99 16.89 -4.79
N THR A 124 2.60 15.86 -4.21
CA THR A 124 2.55 14.54 -4.86
C THR A 124 1.21 13.84 -4.68
N ASP A 125 0.42 14.26 -3.69
CA ASP A 125 -0.95 13.76 -3.57
C ASP A 125 -1.78 14.14 -4.80
N GLU A 126 -1.51 15.29 -5.40
CA GLU A 126 -2.20 15.72 -6.61
C GLU A 126 -1.85 14.83 -7.80
N ILE A 127 -0.61 14.35 -7.85
CA ILE A 127 -0.20 13.43 -8.90
C ILE A 127 -1.02 12.14 -8.80
N LEU A 128 -1.15 11.60 -7.61
CA LEU A 128 -1.94 10.39 -7.41
C LEU A 128 -3.40 10.63 -7.78
N GLU A 129 -3.96 11.76 -7.38
CA GLU A 129 -5.34 12.09 -7.67
C GLU A 129 -5.58 12.15 -9.18
N LYS A 130 -4.69 12.79 -9.92
CA LYS A 130 -4.78 12.86 -11.38
C LYS A 130 -4.69 11.48 -12.00
N TYR A 131 -3.78 10.64 -11.49
CA TYR A 131 -3.61 9.30 -12.02
C TYR A 131 -4.86 8.46 -11.82
N ILE A 132 -5.47 8.52 -10.63
CA ILE A 132 -6.68 7.76 -10.34
C ILE A 132 -7.81 8.22 -11.27
N LYS A 133 -7.97 9.52 -11.47
CA LYS A 133 -8.98 10.03 -12.40
C LYS A 133 -8.76 9.50 -13.81
N LEU A 134 -7.50 9.49 -14.25
CA LEU A 134 -7.16 8.99 -15.58
C LEU A 134 -7.54 7.51 -15.71
N ARG A 135 -7.21 6.70 -14.71
CA ARG A 135 -7.53 5.27 -14.76
C ARG A 135 -9.03 5.03 -14.76
N LYS A 136 -9.80 5.84 -14.04
CA LYS A 136 -11.27 5.70 -14.03
C LYS A 136 -11.86 5.97 -15.39
N GLN A 137 -11.25 6.83 -16.18
CA GLN A 137 -11.76 7.19 -17.50
C GLN A 137 -11.41 6.16 -18.56
N GLN A 138 -10.58 5.20 -18.25
CA GLN A 138 -10.13 4.20 -19.22
C GLN A 138 -11.00 2.96 -19.24
N ILE A 139 -12.13 2.96 -18.61
CA ILE A 139 -13.04 1.81 -18.55
C ILE A 139 -13.93 1.77 -19.79
#